data_99c04c560ad4e3e9ac1ded5b668398ea
#
_entry.id   99c04c560ad4e3e9ac1ded5b668398ea
#
_cell.length_a   1.000
_cell.length_b   1.000
_cell.length_c   1.000
_cell.angle_alpha   90.00
_cell.angle_beta   90.00
_cell.angle_gamma   90.00
#
_symmetry.space_group_name_H-M   'P 1'
#
loop_
_entity.id
_entity.type
_entity.pdbx_description
1 polymer ?
#
loop_
_entity_poly.entity_id
_entity_poly.type
_entity_poly.pdbx_seq_one_letter_code
_entity_poly.pdbx_strand_id
1 'polypeptide(L)'
;MDEKQKNIQEKQQEIINLQAHLASKNSEIGDYKIIKCYEASLMGKEAPYDAKTLIAERQTVRDKINALQEEIKALEAEAQAE
;
A
#
# COMPACT_ATOMS: atom_id res chain seq x y z
N MET A 1 23.44 6.22 -14.81
CA MET A 1 22.18 6.66 -14.19
C MET A 1 22.52 7.58 -13.04
N ASP A 2 21.91 8.74 -12.95
CA ASP A 2 22.21 9.64 -11.85
C ASP A 2 21.50 9.19 -10.55
N GLU A 3 21.89 9.83 -9.46
CA GLU A 3 21.38 9.47 -8.14
C GLU A 3 19.88 9.70 -8.00
N LYS A 4 19.36 10.75 -8.63
CA LYS A 4 17.92 11.06 -8.61
C LYS A 4 17.09 9.97 -9.29
N GLN A 5 17.55 9.50 -10.46
CA GLN A 5 16.87 8.43 -11.19
C GLN A 5 16.90 7.13 -10.41
N LYS A 6 18.02 6.83 -9.77
CA LYS A 6 18.15 5.65 -8.92
C LYS A 6 17.17 5.71 -7.74
N ASN A 7 17.07 6.87 -7.09
CA ASN A 7 16.14 7.07 -5.98
C ASN A 7 14.70 6.91 -6.42
N ILE A 8 14.34 7.44 -7.58
CA ILE A 8 13.00 7.30 -8.14
C ILE A 8 12.69 5.82 -8.38
N GLN A 9 13.61 5.07 -8.97
CA GLN A 9 13.41 3.65 -9.25
C GLN A 9 13.24 2.84 -7.97
N GLU A 10 14.04 3.11 -6.94
CA GLU A 10 13.94 2.44 -5.66
C GLU A 10 12.59 2.70 -5.00
N LYS A 11 12.11 3.94 -5.04
CA LYS A 11 10.81 4.30 -4.48
C LYS A 11 9.66 3.67 -5.26
N GLN A 12 9.76 3.62 -6.59
CA GLN A 12 8.77 2.95 -7.43
C GLN A 12 8.68 1.46 -7.11
N GLN A 13 9.83 0.81 -6.91
CA GLN A 13 9.86 -0.60 -6.54
C GLN A 13 9.24 -0.83 -5.17
N GLU A 14 9.50 0.07 -4.22
CA GLU A 14 8.90 -0.02 -2.89
C GLU A 14 7.38 0.10 -2.96
N ILE A 15 6.86 1.01 -3.80
CA ILE A 15 5.41 1.16 -4.01
C ILE A 15 4.82 -0.14 -4.56
N ILE A 16 5.47 -0.75 -5.56
CA ILE A 16 5.02 -2.01 -6.15
C ILE A 16 4.96 -3.11 -5.08
N ASN A 17 5.98 -3.18 -4.24
CA ASN A 17 6.03 -4.17 -3.16
C ASN A 17 4.91 -3.95 -2.15
N LEU A 18 4.62 -2.71 -1.78
CA LEU A 18 3.55 -2.38 -0.84
C LEU A 18 2.18 -2.68 -1.44
N GLN A 19 1.98 -2.37 -2.72
CA GLN A 19 0.73 -2.68 -3.42
C GLN A 19 0.51 -4.19 -3.50
N ALA A 20 1.57 -4.95 -3.78
CA ALA A 20 1.51 -6.41 -3.81
C ALA A 20 1.15 -6.97 -2.44
N HIS A 21 1.66 -6.36 -1.37
CA HIS A 21 1.37 -6.76 0.00
C HIS A 21 -0.13 -6.59 0.30
N LEU A 22 -0.75 -5.50 -0.14
CA LEU A 22 -2.19 -5.28 0.03
C LEU A 22 -3.04 -6.28 -0.75
N ALA A 23 -2.58 -6.69 -1.92
CA ALA A 23 -3.32 -7.60 -2.80
C ALA A 23 -3.04 -9.09 -2.55
N SER A 24 -1.99 -9.41 -1.81
CA SER A 24 -1.54 -10.79 -1.61
C SER A 24 -2.52 -11.61 -0.78
N LYS A 25 -2.78 -12.82 -1.21
CA LYS A 25 -3.59 -13.80 -0.46
C LYS A 25 -2.86 -14.32 0.78
N ASN A 26 -1.55 -14.20 0.80
CA ASN A 26 -0.71 -14.69 1.89
C ASN A 26 -0.32 -13.59 2.88
N SER A 27 -0.66 -12.35 2.60
CA SER A 27 -0.37 -11.22 3.49
C SER A 27 -1.38 -11.15 4.61
N GLU A 28 -0.91 -10.79 5.80
CA GLU A 28 -1.79 -10.58 6.97
C GLU A 28 -2.78 -9.43 6.75
N ILE A 29 -2.47 -8.50 5.84
CA ILE A 29 -3.33 -7.35 5.54
C ILE A 29 -3.88 -7.40 4.12
N GLY A 30 -3.88 -8.58 3.48
CA GLY A 30 -4.34 -8.74 2.11
C GLY A 30 -5.84 -8.50 1.93
N ASP A 31 -6.23 -8.22 0.69
CA ASP A 31 -7.61 -7.93 0.34
C ASP A 31 -8.57 -9.06 0.72
N TYR A 32 -8.11 -10.32 0.67
CA TYR A 32 -8.98 -11.45 0.98
C TYR A 32 -9.53 -11.39 2.40
N LYS A 33 -8.76 -10.85 3.35
CA LYS A 33 -9.22 -10.73 4.74
C LYS A 33 -10.33 -9.70 4.89
N ILE A 34 -10.23 -8.58 4.15
CA ILE A 34 -11.29 -7.58 4.10
C ILE A 34 -12.57 -8.18 3.51
N ILE A 35 -12.44 -8.93 2.43
CA ILE A 35 -13.57 -9.58 1.78
C ILE A 35 -14.26 -10.55 2.75
N LYS A 36 -13.49 -11.34 3.49
CA LYS A 36 -14.04 -12.27 4.49
C LYS A 36 -14.78 -11.55 5.60
N CYS A 37 -14.26 -10.43 6.08
CA CYS A 37 -14.93 -9.62 7.10
C CYS A 37 -16.24 -9.05 6.57
N TYR A 38 -16.24 -8.57 5.32
CA TYR A 38 -17.42 -8.03 4.68
C TYR A 38 -18.51 -9.09 4.50
N GLU A 39 -18.13 -10.27 4.01
CA GLU A 39 -19.06 -11.40 3.85
C GLU A 39 -19.70 -11.78 5.18
N ALA A 40 -18.90 -11.87 6.24
CA ALA A 40 -19.40 -12.19 7.57
C ALA A 40 -20.41 -11.16 8.05
N SER A 41 -20.13 -9.88 7.80
CA SER A 41 -21.03 -8.77 8.14
C SER A 41 -22.38 -8.91 7.44
N LEU A 42 -22.35 -9.22 6.14
CA LEU A 42 -23.59 -9.42 5.36
C LEU A 42 -24.43 -10.58 5.85
N MET A 43 -23.80 -11.63 6.39
CA MET A 43 -24.47 -12.82 6.91
C MET A 43 -24.86 -12.69 8.38
N GLY A 44 -24.56 -11.55 9.00
CA GLY A 44 -24.85 -11.34 10.42
C GLY A 44 -23.96 -12.18 11.34
N LYS A 45 -22.83 -12.64 10.83
CA LYS A 45 -21.88 -13.45 11.61
C LYS A 45 -20.73 -12.58 12.10
N GLU A 46 -20.07 -13.05 13.16
CA GLU A 46 -18.87 -12.40 13.66
C GLU A 46 -17.74 -12.50 12.63
N ALA A 47 -17.03 -11.38 12.42
CA ALA A 47 -15.93 -11.35 11.47
C ALA A 47 -14.80 -12.29 11.90
N PRO A 48 -14.19 -13.05 10.96
CA PRO A 48 -13.10 -13.98 11.31
C PRO A 48 -11.80 -13.27 11.69
N TYR A 49 -11.69 -11.97 11.40
CA TYR A 49 -10.50 -11.17 11.70
C TYR A 49 -10.94 -9.87 12.38
N ASP A 50 -10.00 -9.22 13.07
CA ASP A 50 -10.26 -7.89 13.63
C ASP A 50 -10.24 -6.87 12.49
N ALA A 51 -11.43 -6.58 11.97
CA ALA A 51 -11.58 -5.69 10.81
C ALA A 51 -11.06 -4.28 11.11
N LYS A 52 -11.24 -3.78 12.32
CA LYS A 52 -10.81 -2.44 12.71
C LYS A 52 -9.29 -2.30 12.66
N THR A 53 -8.58 -3.27 13.24
CA THR A 53 -7.12 -3.33 13.20
C THR A 53 -6.62 -3.51 11.77
N LEU A 54 -7.26 -4.40 11.02
CA LEU A 54 -6.90 -4.68 9.63
C LEU A 54 -7.03 -3.43 8.75
N ILE A 55 -8.13 -2.70 8.89
CA ILE A 55 -8.35 -1.46 8.13
C ILE A 55 -7.27 -0.43 8.49
N ALA A 56 -6.93 -0.30 9.77
CA ALA A 56 -5.89 0.64 10.21
C ALA A 56 -4.53 0.29 9.64
N GLU A 57 -4.15 -0.99 9.63
CA GLU A 57 -2.88 -1.45 9.07
C GLU A 57 -2.82 -1.21 7.55
N ARG A 58 -3.92 -1.49 6.85
CA ARG A 58 -4.00 -1.25 5.42
C ARG A 58 -3.89 0.25 5.11
N GLN A 59 -4.51 1.10 5.94
CA GLN A 59 -4.41 2.54 5.75
C GLN A 59 -2.98 3.04 5.95
N THR A 60 -2.27 2.49 6.93
CA THR A 60 -0.85 2.81 7.15
C THR A 60 -0.02 2.52 5.89
N VAL A 61 -0.26 1.37 5.25
CA VAL A 61 0.45 1.01 4.01
C VAL A 61 0.09 1.96 2.87
N ARG A 62 -1.19 2.32 2.73
CA ARG A 62 -1.62 3.28 1.71
C ARG A 62 -0.99 4.65 1.93
N ASP A 63 -0.91 5.11 3.18
CA ASP A 63 -0.28 6.38 3.52
C ASP A 63 1.19 6.38 3.13
N LYS A 64 1.88 5.26 3.34
CA LYS A 64 3.27 5.10 2.94
C LYS A 64 3.43 5.14 1.43
N ILE A 65 2.53 4.48 0.70
CA ILE A 65 2.52 4.54 -0.78
C ILE A 65 2.33 5.97 -1.25
N ASN A 66 1.37 6.70 -0.66
CA ASN A 66 1.11 8.08 -1.03
C ASN A 66 2.31 8.98 -0.75
N ALA A 67 2.98 8.79 0.39
CA ALA A 67 4.18 9.55 0.72
C ALA A 67 5.30 9.30 -0.28
N LEU A 68 5.49 8.04 -0.69
CA LEU A 68 6.51 7.68 -1.69
C LEU A 68 6.18 8.30 -3.05
N GLN A 69 4.91 8.32 -3.44
CA GLN A 69 4.48 8.96 -4.70
C GLN A 69 4.77 10.45 -4.69
N GLU A 70 4.56 11.13 -3.56
CA GLU A 70 4.88 12.55 -3.43
C GLU A 70 6.38 12.79 -3.50
N GLU A 71 7.20 11.92 -2.90
CA GLU A 71 8.65 12.01 -2.98
C GLU A 71 9.15 11.82 -4.40
N ILE A 72 8.58 10.87 -5.15
CA ILE A 72 8.91 10.65 -6.56
C ILE A 72 8.56 11.88 -7.38
N LYS A 73 7.40 12.45 -7.14
CA LYS A 73 6.93 13.65 -7.85
C LYS A 73 7.88 14.82 -7.63
N ALA A 74 8.35 15.00 -6.39
CA ALA A 74 9.32 16.05 -6.07
C ALA A 74 10.66 15.83 -6.77
N LEU A 75 11.14 14.59 -6.81
CA LEU A 75 12.39 14.24 -7.49
C LEU A 75 12.30 14.45 -9.01
N GLU A 76 11.15 14.09 -9.59
CA GLU A 76 10.92 14.30 -11.02
C GLU A 76 10.88 15.79 -11.36
N ALA A 77 10.27 16.60 -10.51
CA ALA A 77 10.24 18.05 -10.69
C ALA A 77 11.64 18.65 -10.62
N GLU A 78 12.48 18.20 -9.68
CA GLU A 78 13.88 18.62 -9.60
C GLU A 78 14.66 18.26 -10.86
N ALA A 79 14.46 17.04 -11.37
CA ALA A 79 15.14 16.58 -12.58
C ALA A 79 14.74 17.41 -13.81
N GLN A 80 13.48 17.81 -13.88
CA GLN A 80 12.97 18.64 -14.98
C GLN A 80 13.46 20.09 -14.90
N ALA A 81 13.70 20.58 -13.69
CA ALA A 81 14.18 21.94 -13.48
C ALA A 81 15.64 22.14 -13.87
N GLU A 82 16.40 21.07 -13.95
CA GLU A 82 17.79 21.09 -14.40
C GLU A 82 17.87 21.05 -15.93
#